data_496549239b2952442663166b6164d71d
#
_entry.id   496549239b2952442663166b6164d71d
#
_cell.length_a   1.000
_cell.length_b   1.000
_cell.length_c   1.000
_cell.angle_alpha   90.00
_cell.angle_beta   90.00
_cell.angle_gamma   90.00
#
_symmetry.space_group_name_H-M   'P 1'
#
loop_
_entity.id
_entity.type
_entity.pdbx_description
1 polymer ?
#
loop_
_entity_poly.entity_id
_entity_poly.type
_entity_poly.pdbx_seq_one_letter_code
_entity_poly.pdbx_strand_id
1 'polypeptide(L)'
;MKTKLFFLLLFLSAFTNILAENLQTKKVHISFKYEKQFKLSSNQFAVWIENENNELIKNIFVTRFTATNGYSTRKEALPIWVKHSNIKNYSKERVDAISGATPKSSYLSYIWDCTDLNGNPVPAGTYIFFIEGSTHWKDGILFEGTITLGDHPYIVGPFIKDFTREALNSKMITDVNAEIK
;
A
#
# COMPACT_ATOMS: atom_id res chain seq x y z
N MET A 1 0.30 -13.42 -47.91
CA MET A 1 0.93 -12.59 -46.88
C MET A 1 -0.04 -12.13 -45.75
N LYS A 2 -1.32 -11.87 -46.00
CA LYS A 2 -2.30 -11.41 -45.00
C LYS A 2 -2.66 -12.47 -43.90
N THR A 3 -2.68 -13.75 -44.23
CA THR A 3 -3.01 -14.85 -43.32
C THR A 3 -1.95 -15.10 -42.22
N LYS A 4 -0.65 -14.92 -42.54
CA LYS A 4 0.42 -15.11 -41.55
C LYS A 4 0.47 -14.00 -40.48
N LEU A 5 0.07 -12.77 -40.87
CA LEU A 5 0.01 -11.64 -39.92
C LEU A 5 -1.15 -11.79 -38.91
N PHE A 6 -2.27 -12.36 -39.36
CA PHE A 6 -3.44 -12.61 -38.50
C PHE A 6 -3.14 -13.68 -37.42
N PHE A 7 -2.41 -14.74 -37.77
CA PHE A 7 -1.98 -15.75 -36.81
C PHE A 7 -0.97 -15.22 -35.79
N LEU A 8 -0.08 -14.29 -36.19
CA LEU A 8 0.88 -13.70 -35.26
C LEU A 8 0.20 -12.78 -34.22
N LEU A 9 -0.83 -12.01 -34.65
CA LEU A 9 -1.64 -11.17 -33.75
C LEU A 9 -2.45 -12.00 -32.76
N LEU A 10 -3.01 -13.12 -33.18
CA LEU A 10 -3.72 -14.06 -32.28
C LEU A 10 -2.79 -14.71 -31.25
N PHE A 11 -1.56 -15.09 -31.64
CA PHE A 11 -0.57 -15.64 -30.72
C PHE A 11 -0.13 -14.60 -29.68
N LEU A 12 0.08 -13.34 -30.09
CA LEU A 12 0.48 -12.26 -29.19
C LEU A 12 -0.61 -11.94 -28.15
N SER A 13 -1.89 -11.95 -28.57
CA SER A 13 -3.01 -11.73 -27.65
C SER A 13 -3.22 -12.90 -26.66
N ALA A 14 -2.97 -14.12 -27.07
CA ALA A 14 -3.02 -15.29 -26.19
C ALA A 14 -1.92 -15.27 -25.14
N PHE A 15 -0.68 -14.85 -25.49
CA PHE A 15 0.43 -14.73 -24.55
C PHE A 15 0.20 -13.64 -23.50
N THR A 16 -0.36 -12.50 -23.90
CA THR A 16 -0.70 -11.43 -22.94
C THR A 16 -1.78 -11.84 -21.95
N ASN A 17 -2.76 -12.62 -22.37
CA ASN A 17 -3.81 -13.13 -21.50
C ASN A 17 -3.29 -14.18 -20.49
N ILE A 18 -2.39 -15.08 -20.92
CA ILE A 18 -1.80 -16.10 -20.02
C ILE A 18 -0.90 -15.44 -18.95
N LEU A 19 -0.14 -14.41 -19.31
CA LEU A 19 0.68 -13.66 -18.34
C LEU A 19 -0.19 -12.85 -17.36
N ALA A 20 -1.29 -12.25 -17.83
CA ALA A 20 -2.24 -11.55 -16.98
C ALA A 20 -2.97 -12.51 -16.04
N GLU A 21 -3.37 -13.69 -16.49
CA GLU A 21 -4.06 -14.69 -15.69
C GLU A 21 -3.16 -15.26 -14.57
N ASN A 22 -1.87 -15.49 -14.82
CA ASN A 22 -0.90 -15.90 -13.80
C ASN A 22 -0.60 -14.81 -12.76
N LEU A 23 -0.70 -13.53 -13.11
CA LEU A 23 -0.55 -12.42 -12.17
C LEU A 23 -1.80 -12.21 -11.32
N GLN A 24 -2.99 -12.53 -11.84
CA GLN A 24 -4.27 -12.33 -11.15
C GLN A 24 -4.47 -13.29 -9.96
N THR A 25 -3.69 -14.36 -9.86
CA THR A 25 -3.72 -15.28 -8.70
C THR A 25 -2.78 -14.87 -7.57
N LYS A 26 -1.81 -13.98 -7.81
CA LYS A 26 -0.83 -13.56 -6.82
C LYS A 26 -1.37 -12.46 -5.93
N LYS A 27 -1.10 -12.60 -4.64
CA LYS A 27 -1.45 -11.61 -3.61
C LYS A 27 -0.21 -11.25 -2.80
N VAL A 28 -0.05 -9.99 -2.50
CA VAL A 28 1.00 -9.51 -1.60
C VAL A 28 0.39 -9.33 -0.23
N HIS A 29 0.88 -10.08 0.75
CA HIS A 29 0.49 -9.97 2.15
C HIS A 29 1.51 -9.08 2.85
N ILE A 30 1.06 -7.95 3.39
CA ILE A 30 1.84 -7.00 4.16
C ILE A 30 1.36 -7.09 5.60
N SER A 31 2.24 -7.46 6.53
CA SER A 31 1.88 -7.67 7.92
C SER A 31 2.85 -6.97 8.87
N PHE A 32 2.37 -6.62 10.03
CA PHE A 32 3.17 -6.01 11.08
C PHE A 32 2.50 -6.15 12.45
N LYS A 33 3.30 -6.08 13.50
CA LYS A 33 2.80 -5.93 14.86
C LYS A 33 2.46 -4.46 15.09
N TYR A 34 1.22 -4.20 15.48
CA TYR A 34 0.74 -2.89 15.87
C TYR A 34 0.52 -2.84 17.38
N GLU A 35 1.13 -1.86 18.04
CA GLU A 35 0.92 -1.58 19.46
C GLU A 35 0.33 -0.17 19.66
N LYS A 36 -0.92 -0.14 20.11
CA LYS A 36 -1.62 1.11 20.38
C LYS A 36 -0.92 1.90 21.47
N GLN A 37 -0.53 3.13 21.15
CA GLN A 37 0.09 4.04 22.09
C GLN A 37 -0.97 4.88 22.81
N PHE A 38 -0.89 4.95 24.13
CA PHE A 38 -1.77 5.78 24.94
C PHE A 38 -1.20 7.19 25.02
N LYS A 39 -1.58 8.04 24.07
CA LYS A 39 -1.22 9.46 24.00
C LYS A 39 -2.47 10.31 23.85
N LEU A 40 -2.33 11.64 23.95
CA LEU A 40 -3.45 12.59 23.85
C LEU A 40 -4.16 12.53 22.49
N SER A 41 -3.46 12.15 21.43
CA SER A 41 -4.04 11.96 20.10
C SER A 41 -4.10 10.48 19.71
N SER A 42 -5.05 10.12 18.86
CA SER A 42 -5.17 8.77 18.32
C SER A 42 -4.01 8.43 17.39
N ASN A 43 -3.53 7.20 17.50
CA ASN A 43 -2.55 6.69 16.55
C ASN A 43 -3.16 6.59 15.16
N GLN A 44 -2.37 6.94 14.15
CA GLN A 44 -2.77 6.85 12.76
C GLN A 44 -1.76 6.01 11.99
N PHE A 45 -2.24 5.23 11.02
CA PHE A 45 -1.37 4.58 10.05
C PHE A 45 -2.09 4.35 8.72
N ALA A 46 -1.30 4.20 7.67
CA ALA A 46 -1.76 3.85 6.32
C ALA A 46 -0.85 2.80 5.70
N VAL A 47 -1.42 2.02 4.78
CA VAL A 47 -0.72 1.04 3.93
C VAL A 47 -1.13 1.31 2.49
N TRP A 48 -0.14 1.50 1.59
CA TRP A 48 -0.41 1.77 0.18
C TRP A 48 0.69 1.27 -0.73
N ILE A 49 0.41 1.25 -2.03
CA ILE A 49 1.33 0.81 -3.09
C ILE A 49 1.52 1.95 -4.09
N GLU A 50 2.77 2.15 -4.52
CA GLU A 50 3.15 3.03 -5.62
C GLU A 50 3.95 2.25 -6.67
N ASN A 51 4.09 2.83 -7.86
CA ASN A 51 5.05 2.37 -8.85
C ASN A 51 6.40 3.07 -8.69
N GLU A 52 7.39 2.72 -9.53
CA GLU A 52 8.74 3.32 -9.52
C GLU A 52 8.74 4.83 -9.82
N ASN A 53 7.68 5.37 -10.41
CA ASN A 53 7.52 6.80 -10.70
C ASN A 53 6.87 7.58 -9.54
N ASN A 54 6.67 6.95 -8.37
CA ASN A 54 5.94 7.49 -7.23
C ASN A 54 4.46 7.81 -7.53
N GLU A 55 3.86 7.09 -8.47
CA GLU A 55 2.45 7.20 -8.77
C GLU A 55 1.67 6.19 -7.91
N LEU A 56 0.59 6.64 -7.29
CA LEU A 56 -0.27 5.81 -6.46
C LEU A 56 -0.95 4.71 -7.29
N ILE A 57 -0.70 3.47 -6.94
CA ILE A 57 -1.33 2.29 -7.54
C ILE A 57 -2.53 1.83 -6.72
N LYS A 58 -2.40 1.75 -5.39
CA LYS A 58 -3.47 1.27 -4.52
C LYS A 58 -3.37 1.86 -3.12
N ASN A 59 -4.48 2.39 -2.60
CA ASN A 59 -4.65 2.56 -1.17
C ASN A 59 -5.24 1.26 -0.60
N ILE A 60 -4.53 0.62 0.32
CA ILE A 60 -4.97 -0.63 0.93
C ILE A 60 -5.75 -0.35 2.21
N PHE A 61 -5.19 0.49 3.07
CA PHE A 61 -5.83 0.85 4.33
C PHE A 61 -5.33 2.21 4.84
N VAL A 62 -6.22 2.91 5.52
CA VAL A 62 -5.87 4.09 6.31
C VAL A 62 -6.81 4.20 7.52
N THR A 63 -6.31 4.67 8.64
CA THR A 63 -7.15 4.96 9.81
C THR A 63 -8.15 6.08 9.53
N ARG A 64 -9.41 5.87 9.96
CA ARG A 64 -10.57 6.71 9.61
C ARG A 64 -10.37 8.19 9.91
N PHE A 65 -9.77 8.56 11.04
CA PHE A 65 -9.56 9.97 11.37
C PHE A 65 -8.81 10.70 10.25
N THR A 66 -7.69 10.15 9.78
CA THR A 66 -6.94 10.77 8.68
C THR A 66 -7.74 10.73 7.38
N ALA A 67 -8.36 9.60 7.03
CA ALA A 67 -9.16 9.45 5.82
C ALA A 67 -10.32 10.45 5.71
N THR A 68 -10.95 10.80 6.84
CA THR A 68 -12.10 11.70 6.91
C THR A 68 -11.72 13.15 7.22
N ASN A 69 -10.63 13.63 6.62
CA ASN A 69 -10.15 15.01 6.73
C ASN A 69 -9.49 15.38 8.08
N GLY A 70 -9.17 14.42 8.95
CA GLY A 70 -8.46 14.69 10.21
C GLY A 70 -7.09 15.36 10.02
N TYR A 71 -6.45 15.17 8.85
CA TYR A 71 -5.21 15.85 8.47
C TYR A 71 -5.36 17.37 8.34
N SER A 72 -6.57 17.91 8.17
CA SER A 72 -6.79 19.36 8.14
C SER A 72 -6.61 20.01 9.51
N THR A 73 -6.93 19.29 10.58
CA THR A 73 -6.77 19.72 11.98
C THR A 73 -5.45 19.24 12.59
N ARG A 74 -4.96 18.06 12.17
CA ARG A 74 -3.68 17.49 12.58
C ARG A 74 -2.83 17.21 11.35
N LYS A 75 -2.05 18.21 10.93
CA LYS A 75 -1.24 18.14 9.69
C LYS A 75 -0.19 17.03 9.70
N GLU A 76 0.22 16.61 10.88
CA GLU A 76 1.18 15.53 11.11
C GLU A 76 0.54 14.12 11.06
N ALA A 77 -0.79 14.03 10.87
CA ALA A 77 -1.45 12.76 10.70
C ALA A 77 -1.22 12.20 9.28
N LEU A 78 -0.18 11.38 9.13
CA LEU A 78 0.20 10.71 7.89
C LEU A 78 0.48 11.68 6.73
N PRO A 79 1.42 12.62 6.89
CA PRO A 79 1.64 13.68 5.89
C PRO A 79 2.11 13.15 4.54
N ILE A 80 2.87 12.04 4.52
CA ILE A 80 3.38 11.43 3.29
C ILE A 80 2.22 10.78 2.53
N TRP A 81 1.43 9.94 3.21
CA TRP A 81 0.25 9.33 2.63
C TRP A 81 -0.76 10.37 2.13
N VAL A 82 -1.05 11.43 2.90
CA VAL A 82 -1.96 12.51 2.50
C VAL A 82 -1.49 13.19 1.21
N LYS A 83 -0.19 13.41 1.06
CA LYS A 83 0.40 13.99 -0.15
C LYS A 83 0.24 13.08 -1.36
N HIS A 84 0.47 11.76 -1.21
CA HIS A 84 0.53 10.80 -2.31
C HIS A 84 -0.85 10.20 -2.66
N SER A 85 -1.74 10.06 -1.67
CA SER A 85 -3.04 9.40 -1.84
C SER A 85 -4.07 10.19 -2.65
N ASN A 86 -3.87 11.50 -2.81
CA ASN A 86 -4.87 12.42 -3.38
C ASN A 86 -6.25 12.34 -2.69
N ILE A 87 -6.28 12.04 -1.41
CA ILE A 87 -7.49 11.76 -0.61
C ILE A 87 -8.55 12.87 -0.69
N LYS A 88 -8.12 14.11 -0.90
CA LYS A 88 -9.00 15.28 -1.02
C LYS A 88 -10.03 15.17 -2.14
N ASN A 89 -9.74 14.36 -3.16
CA ASN A 89 -10.57 14.16 -4.35
C ASN A 89 -11.38 12.85 -4.30
N TYR A 90 -11.35 12.13 -3.16
CA TYR A 90 -12.11 10.89 -3.04
C TYR A 90 -13.58 11.17 -2.69
N SER A 91 -14.48 10.41 -3.30
CA SER A 91 -15.87 10.34 -2.85
C SER A 91 -15.96 9.69 -1.46
N LYS A 92 -17.07 9.89 -0.78
CA LYS A 92 -17.32 9.28 0.54
C LYS A 92 -17.22 7.75 0.47
N GLU A 93 -17.80 7.14 -0.56
CA GLU A 93 -17.80 5.69 -0.78
C GLU A 93 -16.37 5.15 -0.93
N ARG A 94 -15.53 5.90 -1.64
CA ARG A 94 -14.12 5.53 -1.83
C ARG A 94 -13.31 5.68 -0.53
N VAL A 95 -13.59 6.73 0.26
CA VAL A 95 -13.00 6.89 1.60
C VAL A 95 -13.43 5.74 2.51
N ASP A 96 -14.71 5.39 2.52
CA ASP A 96 -15.24 4.30 3.35
C ASP A 96 -14.64 2.93 2.96
N ALA A 97 -14.38 2.70 1.67
CA ALA A 97 -13.81 1.45 1.17
C ALA A 97 -12.36 1.19 1.62
N ILE A 98 -11.57 2.23 1.85
CA ILE A 98 -10.15 2.12 2.23
C ILE A 98 -9.89 2.43 3.71
N SER A 99 -10.89 2.88 4.46
CA SER A 99 -10.69 3.36 5.82
C SER A 99 -11.35 2.50 6.88
N GLY A 100 -10.70 2.43 8.04
CA GLY A 100 -11.22 1.72 9.19
C GLY A 100 -10.90 2.40 10.52
N ALA A 101 -11.57 1.97 11.59
CA ALA A 101 -11.24 2.40 12.94
C ALA A 101 -9.80 2.01 13.29
N THR A 102 -9.15 2.82 14.13
CA THR A 102 -7.84 2.45 14.69
C THR A 102 -7.99 1.13 15.47
N PRO A 103 -7.27 0.06 15.10
CA PRO A 103 -7.41 -1.24 15.73
C PRO A 103 -6.89 -1.25 17.16
N LYS A 104 -7.19 -2.35 17.88
CA LYS A 104 -6.49 -2.71 19.12
C LYS A 104 -5.09 -3.22 18.79
N SER A 105 -4.20 -3.26 19.80
CA SER A 105 -2.88 -3.85 19.65
C SER A 105 -2.99 -5.31 19.22
N SER A 106 -2.37 -5.66 18.10
CA SER A 106 -2.39 -7.00 17.51
C SER A 106 -1.41 -7.11 16.34
N TYR A 107 -1.20 -8.33 15.83
CA TYR A 107 -0.67 -8.51 14.49
C TYR A 107 -1.75 -8.16 13.47
N LEU A 108 -1.40 -7.31 12.50
CA LEU A 108 -2.28 -6.88 11.41
C LEU A 108 -1.74 -7.45 10.10
N SER A 109 -2.64 -7.78 9.19
CA SER A 109 -2.29 -8.21 7.84
C SER A 109 -3.21 -7.52 6.84
N TYR A 110 -2.60 -6.97 5.80
CA TYR A 110 -3.24 -6.29 4.69
C TYR A 110 -2.85 -6.98 3.39
N ILE A 111 -3.79 -7.05 2.45
CA ILE A 111 -3.58 -7.78 1.20
C ILE A 111 -3.70 -6.80 0.03
N TRP A 112 -2.67 -6.77 -0.80
CA TRP A 112 -2.75 -6.22 -2.14
C TRP A 112 -3.01 -7.35 -3.14
N ASP A 113 -4.09 -7.24 -3.87
CA ASP A 113 -4.56 -8.19 -4.88
C ASP A 113 -3.90 -7.98 -6.25
N CYS A 114 -2.79 -7.24 -6.31
CA CYS A 114 -2.08 -6.84 -7.53
C CYS A 114 -2.99 -6.12 -8.54
N THR A 115 -3.95 -5.32 -8.04
CA THR A 115 -4.79 -4.45 -8.88
C THR A 115 -4.53 -2.98 -8.60
N ASP A 116 -4.87 -2.13 -9.59
CA ASP A 116 -4.83 -0.68 -9.48
C ASP A 116 -6.03 -0.09 -8.69
N LEU A 117 -6.16 1.25 -8.68
CA LEU A 117 -7.27 1.96 -8.05
C LEU A 117 -8.64 1.67 -8.67
N ASN A 118 -8.69 1.14 -9.89
CA ASN A 118 -9.90 0.82 -10.63
C ASN A 118 -10.24 -0.69 -10.55
N GLY A 119 -9.38 -1.49 -9.91
CA GLY A 119 -9.51 -2.93 -9.82
C GLY A 119 -8.96 -3.68 -11.03
N ASN A 120 -8.23 -3.02 -11.93
CA ASN A 120 -7.59 -3.69 -13.06
C ASN A 120 -6.28 -4.33 -12.60
N PRO A 121 -5.93 -5.54 -13.07
CA PRO A 121 -4.63 -6.14 -12.83
C PRO A 121 -3.50 -5.22 -13.26
N VAL A 122 -2.48 -5.09 -12.43
CA VAL A 122 -1.28 -4.31 -12.78
C VAL A 122 -0.32 -5.16 -13.63
N PRO A 123 0.46 -4.56 -14.54
CA PRO A 123 1.46 -5.28 -15.33
C PRO A 123 2.58 -5.87 -14.45
N ALA A 124 3.35 -6.81 -15.00
CA ALA A 124 4.62 -7.20 -14.44
C ALA A 124 5.54 -5.98 -14.34
N GLY A 125 6.26 -5.84 -13.23
CA GLY A 125 7.10 -4.68 -12.98
C GLY A 125 7.43 -4.52 -11.50
N THR A 126 8.01 -3.38 -11.17
CA THR A 126 8.42 -3.03 -9.81
C THR A 126 7.41 -2.10 -9.17
N TYR A 127 7.04 -2.42 -7.95
CA TYR A 127 6.12 -1.65 -7.09
C TYR A 127 6.76 -1.45 -5.72
N ILE A 128 6.30 -0.44 -5.02
CA ILE A 128 6.80 -0.13 -3.68
C ILE A 128 5.62 -0.12 -2.74
N PHE A 129 5.66 -0.93 -1.69
CA PHE A 129 4.70 -0.80 -0.61
C PHE A 129 5.24 0.14 0.46
N PHE A 130 4.33 0.85 1.08
CA PHE A 130 4.62 1.76 2.18
C PHE A 130 3.71 1.47 3.37
N ILE A 131 4.26 1.70 4.57
CA ILE A 131 3.50 1.78 5.81
C ILE A 131 3.95 3.05 6.52
N GLU A 132 3.05 4.02 6.66
CA GLU A 132 3.29 5.21 7.44
C GLU A 132 2.53 5.12 8.75
N GLY A 133 3.19 5.46 9.86
CA GLY A 133 2.61 5.53 11.19
C GLY A 133 2.87 6.86 11.87
N SER A 134 1.88 7.38 12.61
CA SER A 134 1.98 8.61 13.40
C SER A 134 1.34 8.40 14.78
N THR A 135 2.13 8.58 15.83
CA THR A 135 1.68 8.37 17.21
C THR A 135 1.05 9.62 17.81
N HIS A 136 1.69 10.76 17.60
CA HIS A 136 1.31 12.05 18.15
C HIS A 136 1.96 13.15 17.30
N TRP A 137 1.56 14.41 17.44
CA TRP A 137 2.07 15.60 16.71
C TRP A 137 3.15 15.25 15.66
N LYS A 138 4.39 15.50 15.84
CA LYS A 138 5.45 15.30 14.84
C LYS A 138 6.05 13.88 14.83
N ASP A 139 5.47 12.92 15.51
CA ASP A 139 6.02 11.56 15.62
C ASP A 139 5.58 10.72 14.42
N GLY A 140 6.48 10.42 13.52
CA GLY A 140 6.21 9.61 12.34
C GLY A 140 7.26 8.53 12.11
N ILE A 141 6.83 7.42 11.51
CA ILE A 141 7.68 6.36 11.00
C ILE A 141 7.17 5.91 9.63
N LEU A 142 8.08 5.75 8.69
CA LEU A 142 7.80 5.27 7.34
C LEU A 142 8.61 4.03 7.05
N PHE A 143 7.95 2.95 6.72
CA PHE A 143 8.55 1.75 6.14
C PHE A 143 8.29 1.71 4.64
N GLU A 144 9.24 1.16 3.89
CA GLU A 144 9.08 0.83 2.48
C GLU A 144 9.65 -0.54 2.17
N GLY A 145 9.15 -1.17 1.13
CA GLY A 145 9.76 -2.37 0.55
C GLY A 145 9.37 -2.51 -0.92
N THR A 146 10.27 -3.09 -1.68
CA THR A 146 10.11 -3.23 -3.13
C THR A 146 9.51 -4.60 -3.47
N ILE A 147 8.50 -4.60 -4.32
CA ILE A 147 7.80 -5.79 -4.82
C ILE A 147 8.09 -5.89 -6.32
N THR A 148 8.68 -6.98 -6.77
CA THR A 148 8.80 -7.28 -8.20
C THR A 148 7.77 -8.33 -8.58
N LEU A 149 6.88 -7.99 -9.52
CA LEU A 149 5.89 -8.90 -10.10
C LEU A 149 6.36 -9.37 -11.47
N GLY A 150 6.12 -10.63 -11.80
CA GLY A 150 6.51 -11.26 -13.07
C GLY A 150 6.69 -12.76 -12.92
N ASP A 151 7.49 -13.37 -13.78
CA ASP A 151 7.74 -14.82 -13.79
C ASP A 151 8.44 -15.28 -12.52
N HIS A 152 9.34 -14.46 -11.98
CA HIS A 152 10.08 -14.72 -10.74
C HIS A 152 9.83 -13.60 -9.74
N PRO A 153 8.65 -13.57 -9.08
CA PRO A 153 8.31 -12.50 -8.17
C PRO A 153 9.12 -12.61 -6.87
N TYR A 154 9.53 -11.45 -6.35
CA TYR A 154 10.25 -11.36 -5.08
C TYR A 154 9.99 -10.05 -4.38
N ILE A 155 10.33 -9.98 -3.09
CA ILE A 155 10.25 -8.77 -2.28
C ILE A 155 11.61 -8.47 -1.67
N VAL A 156 11.97 -7.19 -1.67
CA VAL A 156 13.14 -6.66 -0.98
C VAL A 156 12.67 -5.69 0.11
N GLY A 157 13.18 -5.85 1.30
CA GLY A 157 12.73 -5.11 2.47
C GLY A 157 11.82 -5.95 3.37
N PRO A 158 11.10 -5.33 4.33
CA PRO A 158 10.94 -3.90 4.52
C PRO A 158 12.17 -3.18 5.11
N PHE A 159 12.27 -1.90 4.84
CA PHE A 159 13.27 -0.99 5.41
C PHE A 159 12.58 0.20 6.07
N ILE A 160 13.16 0.75 7.14
CA ILE A 160 12.73 2.05 7.67
C ILE A 160 13.33 3.12 6.77
N LYS A 161 12.47 3.86 6.07
CA LYS A 161 12.84 4.94 5.16
C LYS A 161 13.01 6.26 5.87
N ASP A 162 12.13 6.55 6.83
CA ASP A 162 12.14 7.77 7.62
C ASP A 162 11.51 7.54 9.00
N PHE A 163 11.97 8.25 10.02
CA PHE A 163 11.45 8.14 11.37
C PHE A 163 11.83 9.33 12.25
N THR A 164 11.00 9.59 13.25
CA THR A 164 11.41 10.36 14.44
C THR A 164 11.87 9.41 15.53
N ARG A 165 12.75 9.87 16.43
CA ARG A 165 13.24 9.07 17.55
C ARG A 165 12.07 8.60 18.45
N GLU A 166 11.08 9.46 18.66
CA GLU A 166 9.89 9.18 19.48
C GLU A 166 9.04 8.09 18.86
N ALA A 167 8.82 8.14 17.54
CA ALA A 167 8.05 7.11 16.83
C ALA A 167 8.77 5.76 16.84
N LEU A 168 10.08 5.75 16.63
CA LEU A 168 10.90 4.53 16.70
C LEU A 168 10.86 3.91 18.10
N ASN A 169 11.03 4.72 19.14
CA ASN A 169 11.01 4.26 20.53
C ASN A 169 9.61 3.81 20.99
N SER A 170 8.55 4.34 20.38
CA SER A 170 7.17 3.95 20.71
C SER A 170 6.86 2.50 20.39
N LYS A 171 7.58 1.91 19.42
CA LYS A 171 7.31 0.57 18.89
C LYS A 171 5.86 0.38 18.42
N MET A 172 5.22 1.47 17.96
CA MET A 172 3.84 1.40 17.47
C MET A 172 3.69 0.44 16.29
N ILE A 173 4.68 0.40 15.41
CA ILE A 173 4.75 -0.53 14.27
C ILE A 173 6.11 -1.24 14.35
N THR A 174 6.09 -2.56 14.46
CA THR A 174 7.27 -3.43 14.48
C THR A 174 7.02 -4.70 13.69
N ASP A 175 8.04 -5.54 13.53
CA ASP A 175 7.93 -6.85 12.89
C ASP A 175 7.24 -6.77 11.51
N VAL A 176 7.59 -5.73 10.74
CA VAL A 176 7.03 -5.56 9.40
C VAL A 176 7.55 -6.66 8.49
N ASN A 177 6.65 -7.30 7.77
CA ASN A 177 6.95 -8.34 6.81
C ASN A 177 6.06 -8.21 5.57
N ALA A 178 6.56 -8.64 4.42
CA ALA A 178 5.77 -8.75 3.21
C ALA A 178 6.12 -10.05 2.47
N GLU A 179 5.11 -10.71 1.93
CA GLU A 179 5.28 -11.98 1.20
C GLU A 179 4.29 -12.06 0.03
N ILE A 180 4.71 -12.73 -1.05
CA ILE A 180 3.85 -13.02 -2.21
C ILE A 180 3.31 -14.44 -2.06
N LYS A 181 1.98 -14.60 -2.19
CA LYS A 181 1.27 -15.88 -2.15
C LYS A 181 0.44 -16.07 -3.40
#